data_4a7a9d4383a6f0fe743026d7b2ffe5d7
#
_entry.id   4a7a9d4383a6f0fe743026d7b2ffe5d7
#
_cell.length_a   1.000
_cell.length_b   1.000
_cell.length_c   1.000
_cell.angle_alpha   90.00
_cell.angle_beta   90.00
_cell.angle_gamma   90.00
#
_symmetry.space_group_name_H-M   'P 1'
#
loop_
_entity.id
_entity.type
_entity.pdbx_description
1 polymer ?
#
loop_
_entity_poly.entity_id
_entity_poly.type
_entity_poly.pdbx_seq_one_letter_code
_entity_poly.pdbx_strand_id
1 'polypeptide(L)'
;MLEALKQQVYEANMELPRRGLVTYTWGNVSGIDREKGLFVIKPSGVEYDELTPAMLVVMDLSGNKVEGDLNPSSDTKTHLELYRAFPQLGGIVHTHSTHAVAFAQARRDLPAFGTTHADYFYGPVPCTRELTPGEIDEDYEKNTGKVIIETFQNRGIDPVHVPGVLCASHGPFTWGKDAAQAVYHAVVLEEVARMAILTLTIDPDAQPAPQHVLDKHFMRKHGPNAYYGQK
;
A
#
# COMPACT_ATOMS: atom_id res chain seq x y z
N MET A 1 5.94 -9.01 -23.32
CA MET A 1 6.23 -9.92 -22.17
C MET A 1 5.27 -9.62 -21.03
N LEU A 2 4.80 -10.60 -20.29
CA LEU A 2 3.88 -10.43 -19.15
C LEU A 2 2.53 -9.73 -19.47
N GLU A 3 1.94 -9.98 -20.62
CA GLU A 3 0.72 -9.28 -21.06
C GLU A 3 -0.46 -9.42 -20.08
N ALA A 4 -0.65 -10.62 -19.51
CA ALA A 4 -1.69 -10.82 -18.51
C ALA A 4 -1.44 -10.00 -17.23
N LEU A 5 -0.20 -9.93 -16.75
CA LEU A 5 0.16 -9.11 -15.59
C LEU A 5 0.05 -7.62 -15.89
N LYS A 6 0.46 -7.18 -17.08
CA LYS A 6 0.26 -5.79 -17.54
C LYS A 6 -1.22 -5.41 -17.52
N GLN A 7 -2.07 -6.29 -18.05
CA GLN A 7 -3.52 -6.04 -18.01
C GLN A 7 -4.05 -5.91 -16.59
N GLN A 8 -3.67 -6.83 -15.68
CA GLN A 8 -4.08 -6.77 -14.27
C GLN A 8 -3.59 -5.50 -13.57
N VAL A 9 -2.33 -5.10 -13.78
CA VAL A 9 -1.76 -3.89 -13.20
C VAL A 9 -2.40 -2.64 -13.79
N TYR A 10 -2.72 -2.62 -15.09
CA TYR A 10 -3.47 -1.55 -15.72
C TYR A 10 -4.85 -1.39 -15.08
N GLU A 11 -5.63 -2.47 -14.98
CA GLU A 11 -6.96 -2.45 -14.39
C GLU A 11 -6.92 -1.96 -12.93
N ALA A 12 -5.92 -2.41 -12.17
CA ALA A 12 -5.70 -1.97 -10.80
C ALA A 12 -5.36 -0.47 -10.72
N ASN A 13 -4.51 0.05 -11.62
CA ASN A 13 -4.23 1.48 -11.69
C ASN A 13 -5.50 2.29 -12.01
N MET A 14 -6.35 1.81 -12.93
CA MET A 14 -7.60 2.47 -13.29
C MET A 14 -8.65 2.48 -12.18
N GLU A 15 -8.56 1.58 -11.19
CA GLU A 15 -9.44 1.62 -10.01
C GLU A 15 -9.10 2.80 -9.09
N LEU A 16 -7.86 3.29 -9.05
CA LEU A 16 -7.48 4.40 -8.17
C LEU A 16 -8.30 5.67 -8.42
N PRO A 17 -8.39 6.22 -9.66
CA PRO A 17 -9.24 7.37 -9.93
C PRO A 17 -10.74 7.05 -9.79
N ARG A 18 -11.20 5.84 -10.13
CA ARG A 18 -12.60 5.42 -9.95
C ARG A 18 -13.02 5.42 -8.49
N ARG A 19 -12.09 5.15 -7.56
CA ARG A 19 -12.32 5.16 -6.12
C ARG A 19 -11.98 6.49 -5.45
N GLY A 20 -11.56 7.51 -6.22
CA GLY A 20 -11.21 8.82 -5.69
C GLY A 20 -9.96 8.82 -4.81
N LEU A 21 -9.03 7.88 -5.05
CA LEU A 21 -7.81 7.74 -4.25
C LEU A 21 -6.64 8.59 -4.79
N VAL A 22 -6.78 9.15 -5.98
CA VAL A 22 -5.71 9.89 -6.67
C VAL A 22 -6.26 11.16 -7.31
N THR A 23 -5.36 12.14 -7.46
CA THR A 23 -5.57 13.40 -8.18
C THR A 23 -4.52 13.49 -9.28
N TYR A 24 -4.89 13.84 -10.51
CA TYR A 24 -3.99 13.88 -11.66
C TYR A 24 -3.19 12.58 -11.82
N THR A 25 -1.85 12.69 -11.94
CA THR A 25 -0.93 11.55 -12.13
C THR A 25 -0.48 10.89 -10.83
N TRP A 26 -0.93 11.39 -9.67
CA TRP A 26 -0.45 10.92 -8.36
C TRP A 26 -0.79 9.46 -8.12
N GLY A 27 0.11 8.78 -7.42
CA GLY A 27 -0.05 7.37 -7.10
C GLY A 27 0.26 6.42 -8.25
N ASN A 28 0.36 5.16 -7.90
CA ASN A 28 0.67 4.08 -8.82
C ASN A 28 0.37 2.72 -8.21
N VAL A 29 0.25 1.72 -9.08
CA VAL A 29 0.14 0.31 -8.71
C VAL A 29 1.22 -0.46 -9.44
N SER A 30 1.80 -1.44 -8.76
CA SER A 30 2.61 -2.48 -9.37
C SER A 30 2.10 -3.89 -9.06
N GLY A 31 2.52 -4.86 -9.86
CA GLY A 31 2.30 -6.28 -9.63
C GLY A 31 3.52 -7.09 -10.06
N ILE A 32 3.79 -8.21 -9.39
CA ILE A 32 4.98 -9.03 -9.61
C ILE A 32 4.65 -10.45 -10.08
N ASP A 33 5.41 -10.94 -11.04
CA ASP A 33 5.54 -12.35 -11.37
C ASP A 33 6.77 -12.90 -10.64
N ARG A 34 6.53 -13.62 -9.54
CA ARG A 34 7.58 -14.15 -8.66
C ARG A 34 8.42 -15.24 -9.34
N GLU A 35 7.83 -16.02 -10.25
CA GLU A 35 8.55 -17.08 -10.96
C GLU A 35 9.60 -16.50 -11.92
N LYS A 36 9.25 -15.38 -12.57
CA LYS A 36 10.16 -14.68 -13.47
C LYS A 36 11.07 -13.66 -12.80
N GLY A 37 10.77 -13.29 -11.53
CA GLY A 37 11.46 -12.21 -10.83
C GLY A 37 11.28 -10.84 -11.50
N LEU A 38 10.11 -10.62 -12.11
CA LEU A 38 9.79 -9.39 -12.85
C LEU A 38 8.52 -8.74 -12.30
N PHE A 39 8.53 -7.43 -12.18
CA PHE A 39 7.32 -6.69 -11.80
C PHE A 39 6.97 -5.62 -12.83
N VAL A 40 5.69 -5.31 -12.91
CA VAL A 40 5.11 -4.31 -13.80
C VAL A 40 4.66 -3.13 -12.97
N ILE A 41 4.95 -1.91 -13.42
CA ILE A 41 4.59 -0.68 -12.71
C ILE A 41 4.12 0.40 -13.67
N LYS A 42 3.25 1.32 -13.18
CA LYS A 42 2.80 2.51 -13.91
C LYS A 42 4.00 3.39 -14.27
N PRO A 43 4.04 3.94 -15.51
CA PRO A 43 5.03 4.95 -15.88
C PRO A 43 4.83 6.26 -15.10
N SER A 44 5.91 7.00 -14.92
CA SER A 44 5.92 8.31 -14.28
C SER A 44 5.19 9.35 -15.15
N GLY A 45 4.37 10.21 -14.52
CA GLY A 45 3.77 11.39 -15.15
C GLY A 45 2.74 11.14 -16.26
N VAL A 46 2.29 9.89 -16.45
CA VAL A 46 1.22 9.57 -17.41
C VAL A 46 -0.13 9.71 -16.71
N GLU A 47 -1.03 10.50 -17.32
CA GLU A 47 -2.41 10.66 -16.86
C GLU A 47 -3.17 9.33 -16.94
N TYR A 48 -4.13 9.14 -16.03
CA TYR A 48 -4.87 7.87 -15.96
C TYR A 48 -5.76 7.62 -17.18
N ASP A 49 -6.31 8.66 -17.78
CA ASP A 49 -7.15 8.59 -18.98
C ASP A 49 -6.36 8.32 -20.26
N GLU A 50 -5.05 8.58 -20.25
CA GLU A 50 -4.14 8.28 -21.35
C GLU A 50 -3.43 6.92 -21.19
N LEU A 51 -3.46 6.35 -19.98
CA LEU A 51 -2.75 5.12 -19.65
C LEU A 51 -3.30 3.92 -20.43
N THR A 52 -2.39 3.11 -20.98
CA THR A 52 -2.72 1.84 -21.62
C THR A 52 -1.83 0.72 -21.07
N PRO A 53 -2.24 -0.56 -21.20
CA PRO A 53 -1.40 -1.68 -20.77
C PRO A 53 -0.01 -1.71 -21.42
N ALA A 54 0.09 -1.27 -22.67
CA ALA A 54 1.36 -1.22 -23.42
C ALA A 54 2.36 -0.21 -22.86
N MET A 55 1.89 0.84 -22.19
CA MET A 55 2.73 1.87 -21.57
C MET A 55 3.38 1.42 -20.25
N LEU A 56 2.88 0.35 -19.63
CA LEU A 56 3.42 -0.13 -18.37
C LEU A 56 4.85 -0.63 -18.52
N VAL A 57 5.66 -0.35 -17.52
CA VAL A 57 7.10 -0.64 -17.52
C VAL A 57 7.37 -1.94 -16.77
N VAL A 58 8.21 -2.80 -17.33
CA VAL A 58 8.67 -4.04 -16.68
C VAL A 58 10.05 -3.84 -16.10
N MET A 59 10.19 -4.17 -14.83
CA MET A 59 11.42 -4.07 -14.03
C MET A 59 11.83 -5.44 -13.52
N ASP A 60 13.13 -5.69 -13.39
CA ASP A 60 13.63 -6.86 -12.66
C ASP A 60 13.86 -6.56 -11.16
N LEU A 61 14.10 -7.61 -10.38
CA LEU A 61 14.43 -7.47 -8.95
C LEU A 61 15.87 -6.96 -8.70
N SER A 62 16.66 -6.72 -9.74
CA SER A 62 17.95 -6.01 -9.63
C SER A 62 17.77 -4.48 -9.79
N GLY A 63 16.59 -4.04 -10.26
CA GLY A 63 16.27 -2.63 -10.46
C GLY A 63 16.49 -2.16 -11.90
N ASN A 64 16.72 -3.09 -12.83
CA ASN A 64 16.88 -2.75 -14.25
C ASN A 64 15.52 -2.73 -14.95
N LYS A 65 15.34 -1.77 -15.86
CA LYS A 65 14.22 -1.76 -16.80
C LYS A 65 14.43 -2.85 -17.86
N VAL A 66 13.49 -3.79 -17.95
CA VAL A 66 13.53 -4.94 -18.86
C VAL A 66 12.71 -4.67 -20.12
N GLU A 67 11.56 -3.99 -19.98
CA GLU A 67 10.66 -3.69 -21.11
C GLU A 67 9.91 -2.38 -20.85
N GLY A 68 9.61 -1.64 -21.90
CA GLY A 68 8.87 -0.38 -21.92
C GLY A 68 9.72 0.82 -22.30
N ASP A 69 9.13 1.73 -23.08
CA ASP A 69 9.82 2.93 -23.62
C ASP A 69 9.83 4.08 -22.61
N LEU A 70 8.84 4.13 -21.71
CA LEU A 70 8.67 5.19 -20.73
C LEU A 70 9.55 4.99 -19.49
N ASN A 71 9.73 6.06 -18.72
CA ASN A 71 10.34 5.97 -17.40
C ASN A 71 9.34 5.35 -16.41
N PRO A 72 9.77 4.41 -15.56
CA PRO A 72 8.91 3.88 -14.53
C PRO A 72 8.59 4.97 -13.49
N SER A 73 7.54 4.74 -12.66
CA SER A 73 7.23 5.61 -11.52
C SER A 73 8.46 5.91 -10.68
N SER A 74 8.57 7.12 -10.12
CA SER A 74 9.60 7.48 -9.14
C SER A 74 9.63 6.50 -7.96
N ASP A 75 8.46 6.00 -7.53
CA ASP A 75 8.34 5.07 -6.41
C ASP A 75 8.85 3.65 -6.68
N THR A 76 9.33 3.38 -7.90
CA THR A 76 9.81 2.04 -8.30
C THR A 76 10.83 1.46 -7.34
N LYS A 77 11.74 2.29 -6.80
CA LYS A 77 12.75 1.82 -5.84
C LYS A 77 12.13 1.43 -4.50
N THR A 78 11.09 2.13 -4.05
CA THR A 78 10.33 1.76 -2.85
C THR A 78 9.64 0.41 -3.05
N HIS A 79 8.93 0.23 -4.16
CA HIS A 79 8.28 -1.05 -4.49
C HIS A 79 9.29 -2.20 -4.57
N LEU A 80 10.45 -1.96 -5.20
CA LEU A 80 11.53 -2.94 -5.33
C LEU A 80 12.04 -3.42 -3.97
N GLU A 81 12.33 -2.50 -3.04
CA GLU A 81 12.79 -2.85 -1.69
C GLU A 81 11.71 -3.68 -0.94
N LEU A 82 10.43 -3.30 -1.06
CA LEU A 82 9.33 -4.05 -0.46
C LEU A 82 9.17 -5.46 -1.07
N TYR A 83 9.27 -5.60 -2.39
CA TYR A 83 9.22 -6.92 -3.03
C TYR A 83 10.38 -7.83 -2.63
N ARG A 84 11.57 -7.27 -2.40
CA ARG A 84 12.73 -8.01 -1.92
C ARG A 84 12.60 -8.47 -0.48
N ALA A 85 12.09 -7.59 0.39
CA ALA A 85 11.97 -7.84 1.82
C ALA A 85 10.78 -8.72 2.19
N PHE A 86 9.67 -8.61 1.45
CA PHE A 86 8.42 -9.30 1.73
C PHE A 86 8.00 -10.19 0.55
N PRO A 87 8.48 -11.43 0.49
CA PRO A 87 8.25 -12.33 -0.65
C PRO A 87 6.78 -12.71 -0.87
N GLN A 88 5.92 -12.54 0.14
CA GLN A 88 4.48 -12.80 0.08
C GLN A 88 3.68 -11.72 -0.66
N LEU A 89 4.26 -10.54 -0.93
CA LEU A 89 3.59 -9.48 -1.67
C LEU A 89 3.52 -9.80 -3.16
N GLY A 90 2.33 -9.72 -3.75
CA GLY A 90 2.10 -9.87 -5.18
C GLY A 90 1.72 -8.57 -5.89
N GLY A 91 1.28 -7.55 -5.14
CA GLY A 91 1.00 -6.21 -5.64
C GLY A 91 1.22 -5.15 -4.58
N ILE A 92 1.57 -3.93 -5.00
CA ILE A 92 1.80 -2.77 -4.12
C ILE A 92 1.13 -1.55 -4.73
N VAL A 93 0.53 -0.73 -3.88
CA VAL A 93 -0.08 0.56 -4.21
C VAL A 93 0.56 1.66 -3.39
N HIS A 94 0.85 2.78 -4.04
CA HIS A 94 1.10 4.06 -3.38
C HIS A 94 0.05 5.08 -3.81
N THR A 95 -0.44 5.87 -2.87
CA THR A 95 -1.35 6.99 -3.14
C THR A 95 -1.04 8.18 -2.22
N HIS A 96 -1.65 9.33 -2.57
CA HIS A 96 -1.74 10.48 -1.67
C HIS A 96 -3.20 10.69 -1.25
N SER A 97 -3.89 9.62 -0.91
CA SER A 97 -5.29 9.67 -0.48
C SER A 97 -5.44 10.49 0.80
N THR A 98 -6.44 11.37 0.83
CA THR A 98 -6.50 12.52 1.72
C THR A 98 -6.43 12.19 3.21
N HIS A 99 -7.24 11.21 3.65
CA HIS A 99 -7.35 10.92 5.08
C HIS A 99 -6.17 10.10 5.60
N ALA A 100 -5.65 9.17 4.78
CA ALA A 100 -4.43 8.43 5.11
C ALA A 100 -3.22 9.37 5.16
N VAL A 101 -3.10 10.31 4.21
CA VAL A 101 -2.05 11.35 4.23
C VAL A 101 -2.15 12.22 5.47
N ALA A 102 -3.36 12.56 5.95
CA ALA A 102 -3.52 13.36 7.17
C ALA A 102 -2.87 12.67 8.39
N PHE A 103 -3.02 11.35 8.55
CA PHE A 103 -2.31 10.60 9.59
C PHE A 103 -0.80 10.56 9.36
N ALA A 104 -0.35 10.37 8.11
CA ALA A 104 1.07 10.40 7.77
C ALA A 104 1.73 11.75 8.09
N GLN A 105 1.06 12.86 7.77
CA GLN A 105 1.50 14.23 8.09
C GLN A 105 1.49 14.49 9.60
N ALA A 106 0.52 13.94 10.32
CA ALA A 106 0.47 13.99 11.78
C ALA A 106 1.51 13.08 12.46
N ARG A 107 2.21 12.22 11.69
CA ARG A 107 3.20 11.24 12.18
C ARG A 107 2.62 10.29 13.24
N ARG A 108 1.38 9.86 13.00
CA ARG A 108 0.64 9.01 13.92
C ARG A 108 0.21 7.72 13.25
N ASP A 109 0.32 6.63 13.98
CA ASP A 109 -0.33 5.37 13.61
C ASP A 109 -1.84 5.60 13.46
N LEU A 110 -2.48 4.87 12.55
CA LEU A 110 -3.93 4.86 12.42
C LEU A 110 -4.51 3.84 13.40
N PRO A 111 -5.22 4.28 14.45
CA PRO A 111 -5.75 3.37 15.47
C PRO A 111 -6.87 2.49 14.94
N ALA A 112 -6.96 1.27 15.45
CA ALA A 112 -8.04 0.34 15.13
C ALA A 112 -9.27 0.62 16.02
N PHE A 113 -10.09 1.62 15.68
CA PHE A 113 -11.24 2.01 16.47
C PHE A 113 -12.44 1.08 16.35
N GLY A 114 -12.59 0.38 15.24
CA GLY A 114 -13.81 -0.37 14.99
C GLY A 114 -13.63 -1.64 14.17
N THR A 115 -14.73 -2.34 14.00
CA THR A 115 -14.78 -3.65 13.36
C THR A 115 -14.45 -3.61 11.86
N THR A 116 -14.75 -2.50 11.18
CA THR A 116 -14.37 -2.32 9.77
C THR A 116 -12.86 -2.31 9.60
N HIS A 117 -12.13 -1.61 10.48
CA HIS A 117 -10.67 -1.65 10.50
C HIS A 117 -10.17 -3.07 10.82
N ALA A 118 -10.71 -3.69 11.87
CA ALA A 118 -10.31 -5.01 12.35
C ALA A 118 -10.52 -6.14 11.31
N ASP A 119 -11.46 -5.97 10.39
CA ASP A 119 -11.70 -6.93 9.32
C ASP A 119 -10.55 -7.03 8.30
N TYR A 120 -9.66 -6.04 8.24
CA TYR A 120 -8.62 -5.94 7.20
C TYR A 120 -7.21 -5.69 7.73
N PHE A 121 -7.09 -5.06 8.90
CA PHE A 121 -5.81 -4.76 9.55
C PHE A 121 -5.85 -5.28 10.99
N TYR A 122 -4.94 -6.20 11.31
CA TYR A 122 -4.87 -6.81 12.64
C TYR A 122 -4.02 -5.93 13.58
N GLY A 123 -4.62 -4.85 14.01
CA GLY A 123 -3.99 -3.83 14.83
C GLY A 123 -3.93 -2.46 14.16
N PRO A 124 -3.22 -1.49 14.73
CA PRO A 124 -3.04 -0.17 14.12
C PRO A 124 -2.23 -0.28 12.82
N VAL A 125 -2.57 0.56 11.82
CA VAL A 125 -1.70 0.72 10.65
C VAL A 125 -0.53 1.63 11.07
N PRO A 126 0.73 1.15 10.99
CA PRO A 126 1.87 1.88 11.51
C PRO A 126 2.21 3.11 10.68
N CYS A 127 2.68 4.17 11.34
CA CYS A 127 3.38 5.27 10.71
C CYS A 127 4.89 5.07 10.88
N THR A 128 5.67 5.28 9.81
CA THR A 128 7.13 5.19 9.88
C THR A 128 7.71 6.38 10.66
N ARG A 129 8.98 6.28 11.05
CA ARG A 129 9.75 7.49 11.38
C ARG A 129 9.97 8.34 10.13
N GLU A 130 10.34 9.59 10.32
CA GLU A 130 10.83 10.42 9.23
C GLU A 130 12.17 9.91 8.70
N LEU A 131 12.43 10.17 7.41
CA LEU A 131 13.76 10.00 6.84
C LEU A 131 14.71 11.06 7.41
N THR A 132 15.95 10.66 7.66
CA THR A 132 17.01 11.62 8.01
C THR A 132 17.43 12.43 6.77
N PRO A 133 18.05 13.61 6.94
CA PRO A 133 18.57 14.38 5.81
C PRO A 133 19.51 13.56 4.92
N GLY A 134 20.39 12.74 5.51
CA GLY A 134 21.30 11.88 4.75
C GLY A 134 20.58 10.81 3.91
N GLU A 135 19.50 10.22 4.43
CA GLU A 135 18.68 9.25 3.68
C GLU A 135 17.93 9.90 2.51
N ILE A 136 17.51 11.16 2.69
CA ILE A 136 16.85 11.94 1.63
C ILE A 136 17.86 12.27 0.52
N ASP A 137 19.04 12.74 0.88
CA ASP A 137 20.09 13.15 -0.06
C ASP A 137 20.70 11.95 -0.81
N GLU A 138 20.77 10.78 -0.16
CA GLU A 138 21.34 9.56 -0.77
C GLU A 138 20.42 8.98 -1.83
N ASP A 139 19.20 8.59 -1.46
CA ASP A 139 18.22 7.95 -2.34
C ASP A 139 16.84 7.89 -1.65
N TYR A 140 16.05 8.94 -1.81
CA TYR A 140 14.79 9.15 -1.13
C TYR A 140 13.82 7.96 -1.24
N GLU A 141 13.57 7.50 -2.47
CA GLU A 141 12.58 6.44 -2.70
C GLU A 141 13.05 5.08 -2.18
N LYS A 142 14.34 4.77 -2.34
CA LYS A 142 14.92 3.55 -1.80
C LYS A 142 14.90 3.56 -0.27
N ASN A 143 15.26 4.68 0.34
CA ASN A 143 15.28 4.81 1.80
C ASN A 143 13.86 4.86 2.39
N THR A 144 12.85 5.35 1.64
CA THR A 144 11.43 5.16 1.98
C THR A 144 11.09 3.67 2.11
N GLY A 145 11.49 2.85 1.14
CA GLY A 145 11.30 1.39 1.22
C GLY A 145 11.97 0.77 2.44
N LYS A 146 13.23 1.15 2.72
CA LYS A 146 13.97 0.65 3.88
C LYS A 146 13.32 1.03 5.22
N VAL A 147 12.83 2.26 5.36
CA VAL A 147 12.18 2.71 6.60
C VAL A 147 10.83 2.02 6.84
N ILE A 148 10.11 1.66 5.77
CA ILE A 148 8.93 0.81 5.88
C ILE A 148 9.32 -0.56 6.43
N ILE A 149 10.34 -1.21 5.85
CA ILE A 149 10.83 -2.52 6.28
C ILE A 149 11.30 -2.47 7.74
N GLU A 150 12.09 -1.46 8.10
CA GLU A 150 12.53 -1.22 9.48
C GLU A 150 11.35 -1.12 10.45
N THR A 151 10.28 -0.41 10.08
CA THR A 151 9.09 -0.23 10.91
C THR A 151 8.42 -1.57 11.22
N PHE A 152 8.25 -2.41 10.22
CA PHE A 152 7.63 -3.74 10.39
C PHE A 152 8.50 -4.67 11.22
N GLN A 153 9.79 -4.72 10.92
CA GLN A 153 10.75 -5.56 11.65
C GLN A 153 10.88 -5.16 13.13
N ASN A 154 11.07 -3.87 13.40
CA ASN A 154 11.26 -3.38 14.76
C ASN A 154 10.02 -3.50 15.64
N ARG A 155 8.83 -3.45 15.03
CA ARG A 155 7.56 -3.58 15.74
C ARG A 155 7.02 -5.02 15.76
N GLY A 156 7.68 -5.97 15.06
CA GLY A 156 7.22 -7.35 14.93
C GLY A 156 5.87 -7.48 14.24
N ILE A 157 5.58 -6.60 13.26
CA ILE A 157 4.32 -6.58 12.52
C ILE A 157 4.41 -7.53 11.33
N ASP A 158 3.43 -8.43 11.20
CA ASP A 158 3.30 -9.27 10.00
C ASP A 158 2.67 -8.46 8.86
N PRO A 159 3.38 -8.27 7.72
CA PRO A 159 2.86 -7.51 6.58
C PRO A 159 1.64 -8.17 5.90
N VAL A 160 1.37 -9.44 6.14
CA VAL A 160 0.14 -10.11 5.67
C VAL A 160 -1.05 -9.73 6.55
N HIS A 161 -0.83 -9.56 7.86
CA HIS A 161 -1.86 -9.20 8.81
C HIS A 161 -2.14 -7.69 8.87
N VAL A 162 -1.16 -6.87 8.54
CA VAL A 162 -1.30 -5.42 8.42
C VAL A 162 -0.79 -4.99 7.03
N PRO A 163 -1.62 -5.13 5.98
CA PRO A 163 -1.20 -4.93 4.60
C PRO A 163 -1.14 -3.44 4.20
N GLY A 164 -0.55 -2.60 5.03
CA GLY A 164 -0.41 -1.17 4.78
C GLY A 164 0.46 -0.45 5.79
N VAL A 165 0.94 0.73 5.41
CA VAL A 165 1.81 1.61 6.18
C VAL A 165 1.56 3.06 5.80
N LEU A 166 1.80 3.96 6.73
CA LEU A 166 1.83 5.40 6.51
C LEU A 166 3.29 5.86 6.55
N CYS A 167 3.80 6.43 5.47
CA CYS A 167 5.13 7.04 5.49
C CYS A 167 5.03 8.46 6.05
N ALA A 168 5.77 8.75 7.13
CA ALA A 168 5.76 10.05 7.80
C ALA A 168 5.96 11.20 6.80
N SER A 169 5.09 12.22 6.88
CA SER A 169 5.11 13.41 6.02
C SER A 169 4.92 13.14 4.51
N HIS A 170 4.53 11.92 4.10
CA HIS A 170 4.40 11.54 2.68
C HIS A 170 3.00 10.98 2.38
N GLY A 171 2.79 9.68 2.57
CA GLY A 171 1.53 9.03 2.25
C GLY A 171 1.55 7.53 2.48
N PRO A 172 0.42 6.85 2.18
CA PRO A 172 0.29 5.43 2.40
C PRO A 172 0.93 4.58 1.30
N PHE A 173 1.43 3.42 1.71
CA PHE A 173 1.63 2.26 0.85
C PHE A 173 0.75 1.12 1.35
N THR A 174 0.13 0.40 0.43
CA THR A 174 -0.63 -0.82 0.72
C THR A 174 -0.22 -1.94 -0.23
N TRP A 175 -0.47 -3.16 0.15
CA TRP A 175 -0.11 -4.33 -0.64
C TRP A 175 -1.10 -5.48 -0.48
N GLY A 176 -0.92 -6.50 -1.30
CA GLY A 176 -1.74 -7.71 -1.27
C GLY A 176 -1.07 -8.85 -2.04
N LYS A 177 -1.78 -9.98 -2.14
CA LYS A 177 -1.34 -11.14 -2.93
C LYS A 177 -1.27 -10.88 -4.44
N ASP A 178 -1.94 -9.81 -4.89
CA ASP A 178 -1.97 -9.31 -6.27
C ASP A 178 -2.28 -7.80 -6.29
N ALA A 179 -2.20 -7.18 -7.46
CA ALA A 179 -2.45 -5.75 -7.65
C ALA A 179 -3.88 -5.33 -7.26
N ALA A 180 -4.87 -6.18 -7.55
CA ALA A 180 -6.27 -5.88 -7.23
C ALA A 180 -6.51 -5.88 -5.71
N GLN A 181 -5.94 -6.82 -4.98
CA GLN A 181 -6.03 -6.86 -3.51
C GLN A 181 -5.27 -5.68 -2.88
N ALA A 182 -4.13 -5.28 -3.44
CA ALA A 182 -3.40 -4.11 -2.97
C ALA A 182 -4.24 -2.82 -3.08
N VAL A 183 -4.95 -2.63 -4.19
CA VAL A 183 -5.92 -1.52 -4.37
C VAL A 183 -7.10 -1.64 -3.40
N TYR A 184 -7.63 -2.85 -3.21
CA TYR A 184 -8.70 -3.06 -2.24
C TYR A 184 -8.28 -2.58 -0.83
N HIS A 185 -7.06 -2.92 -0.40
CA HIS A 185 -6.53 -2.45 0.88
C HIS A 185 -6.31 -0.93 0.91
N ALA A 186 -5.94 -0.30 -0.21
CA ALA A 186 -5.83 1.15 -0.29
C ALA A 186 -7.19 1.85 -0.10
N VAL A 187 -8.25 1.32 -0.73
CA VAL A 187 -9.62 1.83 -0.55
C VAL A 187 -10.07 1.70 0.91
N VAL A 188 -9.83 0.53 1.51
CA VAL A 188 -10.19 0.30 2.92
C VAL A 188 -9.39 1.21 3.84
N LEU A 189 -8.07 1.36 3.60
CA LEU A 189 -7.21 2.24 4.42
C LEU A 189 -7.72 3.68 4.41
N GLU A 190 -8.03 4.22 3.25
CA GLU A 190 -8.56 5.58 3.13
C GLU A 190 -9.90 5.74 3.90
N GLU A 191 -10.79 4.77 3.76
CA GLU A 191 -12.09 4.84 4.43
C GLU A 191 -11.97 4.70 5.95
N VAL A 192 -11.13 3.77 6.47
CA VAL A 192 -10.95 3.66 7.93
C VAL A 192 -10.16 4.85 8.50
N ALA A 193 -9.28 5.48 7.72
CA ALA A 193 -8.63 6.73 8.11
C ALA A 193 -9.65 7.87 8.22
N ARG A 194 -10.58 7.99 7.27
CA ARG A 194 -11.70 8.93 7.33
C ARG A 194 -12.56 8.70 8.58
N MET A 195 -12.95 7.46 8.83
CA MET A 195 -13.72 7.09 10.04
C MET A 195 -12.97 7.47 11.32
N ALA A 196 -11.67 7.22 11.38
CA ALA A 196 -10.84 7.53 12.55
C ALA A 196 -10.77 9.05 12.81
N ILE A 197 -10.61 9.89 11.77
CA ILE A 197 -10.63 11.34 11.90
C ILE A 197 -11.98 11.81 12.47
N LEU A 198 -13.10 11.30 11.94
CA LEU A 198 -14.44 11.64 12.44
C LEU A 198 -14.65 11.16 13.87
N THR A 199 -14.16 9.98 14.24
CA THR A 199 -14.20 9.47 15.61
C THR A 199 -13.46 10.42 16.56
N LEU A 200 -12.23 10.82 16.23
CA LEU A 200 -11.42 11.74 17.03
C LEU A 200 -11.99 13.17 17.06
N THR A 201 -12.81 13.55 16.06
CA THR A 201 -13.53 14.82 16.07
C THR A 201 -14.72 14.79 17.04
N ILE A 202 -15.39 13.63 17.17
CA ILE A 202 -16.52 13.44 18.11
C ILE A 202 -16.00 13.27 19.54
N ASP A 203 -14.95 12.46 19.70
CA ASP A 203 -14.30 12.17 20.98
C ASP A 203 -12.77 12.13 20.80
N PRO A 204 -12.05 13.21 21.15
CA PRO A 204 -10.60 13.27 21.02
C PRO A 204 -9.85 12.22 21.86
N ASP A 205 -10.50 11.70 22.91
CA ASP A 205 -9.94 10.70 23.83
C ASP A 205 -10.40 9.27 23.52
N ALA A 206 -11.06 9.05 22.38
CA ALA A 206 -11.54 7.76 21.93
C ALA A 206 -10.43 6.70 21.98
N GLN A 207 -10.74 5.55 22.60
CA GLN A 207 -9.79 4.44 22.72
C GLN A 207 -9.98 3.43 21.59
N PRO A 208 -8.91 2.76 21.13
CA PRO A 208 -8.99 1.66 20.17
C PRO A 208 -9.95 0.56 20.65
N ALA A 209 -10.52 -0.17 19.70
CA ALA A 209 -11.36 -1.32 20.01
C ALA A 209 -10.60 -2.36 20.85
N PRO A 210 -11.28 -3.02 21.81
CA PRO A 210 -10.64 -4.06 22.63
C PRO A 210 -10.09 -5.21 21.77
N GLN A 211 -8.96 -5.80 22.22
CA GLN A 211 -8.26 -6.85 21.47
C GLN A 211 -9.17 -8.01 21.05
N HIS A 212 -10.08 -8.46 21.93
CA HIS A 212 -11.00 -9.55 21.61
C HIS A 212 -11.98 -9.23 20.47
N VAL A 213 -12.27 -7.95 20.21
CA VAL A 213 -13.06 -7.50 19.05
C VAL A 213 -12.21 -7.57 17.77
N LEU A 214 -10.95 -7.13 17.86
CA LEU A 214 -9.98 -7.24 16.75
C LEU A 214 -9.78 -8.71 16.36
N ASP A 215 -9.53 -9.58 17.34
CA ASP A 215 -9.35 -11.01 17.14
C ASP A 215 -10.57 -11.64 16.45
N LYS A 216 -11.77 -11.36 16.96
CA LYS A 216 -13.01 -11.90 16.40
C LYS A 216 -13.21 -11.52 14.95
N HIS A 217 -13.01 -10.22 14.64
CA HIS A 217 -13.28 -9.68 13.30
C HIS A 217 -12.21 -10.11 12.30
N PHE A 218 -10.94 -10.09 12.67
CA PHE A 218 -9.87 -10.53 11.80
C PHE A 218 -9.97 -12.02 11.50
N MET A 219 -10.11 -12.87 12.55
CA MET A 219 -10.12 -14.32 12.39
C MET A 219 -11.33 -14.85 11.62
N ARG A 220 -12.48 -14.17 11.65
CA ARG A 220 -13.65 -14.57 10.85
C ARG A 220 -13.43 -14.48 9.33
N LYS A 221 -12.46 -13.64 8.88
CA LYS A 221 -12.10 -13.44 7.47
C LYS A 221 -10.80 -14.14 7.08
N HIS A 222 -9.81 -14.13 7.97
CA HIS A 222 -8.44 -14.53 7.69
C HIS A 222 -7.97 -15.75 8.48
N GLY A 223 -8.74 -16.19 9.47
CA GLY A 223 -8.40 -17.33 10.31
C GLY A 223 -8.61 -18.68 9.62
N PRO A 224 -8.10 -19.77 10.24
CA PRO A 224 -8.22 -21.12 9.70
C PRO A 224 -9.68 -21.60 9.57
N ASN A 225 -10.60 -21.01 10.35
CA ASN A 225 -12.04 -21.26 10.32
C ASN A 225 -12.84 -20.07 9.78
N ALA A 226 -12.29 -19.35 8.80
CA ALA A 226 -12.95 -18.20 8.21
C ALA A 226 -14.33 -18.59 7.64
N TYR A 227 -15.35 -17.79 7.96
CA TYR A 227 -16.74 -18.05 7.55
C TYR A 227 -17.42 -16.85 6.90
N TYR A 228 -16.72 -15.72 6.75
CA TYR A 228 -17.27 -14.51 6.15
C TYR A 228 -17.24 -14.61 4.62
N GLY A 229 -18.34 -14.18 4.01
CA GLY A 229 -18.50 -14.15 2.56
C GLY A 229 -19.25 -15.36 1.99
N GLN A 230 -19.39 -15.39 0.67
CA GLN A 230 -19.94 -16.53 -0.07
C GLN A 230 -18.85 -17.58 -0.25
N LYS A 231 -19.19 -18.85 -0.01
CA LYS A 231 -18.33 -20.00 -0.28
C LYS A 231 -18.58 -20.53 -1.67
#